data_3879e0c4b6bfb3bb0dfd40bd48018642
#
_entry.id   3879e0c4b6bfb3bb0dfd40bd48018642
#
_cell.length_a   1.000
_cell.length_b   1.000
_cell.length_c   1.000
_cell.angle_alpha   90.00
_cell.angle_beta   90.00
_cell.angle_gamma   90.00
#
_symmetry.space_group_name_H-M   'P 1'
#
loop_
_entity.id
_entity.type
_entity.pdbx_description
1 polymer ?
#
loop_
_entity_poly.entity_id
_entity_poly.type
_entity_poly.pdbx_seq_one_letter_code
_entity_poly.pdbx_strand_id
1 'polypeptide(L)'
;MTHAIILAAGRGSRLAHHNPEGHPKCLMEFGGRTLLARHLDLLYRFGVKHADLVVGFEADRIIEHVSTLGSRPDVAFHFNPRYELGSVLSLWAAEDVLLSGSPVLVMDADVLYHPSILHRLVDTDIENCYLLDRDF
;
A
#
# COMPACT_ATOMS: atom_id res chain seq x y z
N MET A 1 2.01 5.95 -17.58
CA MET A 1 1.28 6.39 -16.37
C MET A 1 1.64 5.40 -15.26
N THR A 2 2.11 5.88 -14.11
CA THR A 2 2.54 5.01 -13.01
C THR A 2 1.34 4.47 -12.24
N HIS A 3 1.27 3.16 -12.03
CA HIS A 3 0.37 2.49 -11.11
C HIS A 3 1.06 2.28 -9.76
N ALA A 4 0.30 2.27 -8.68
CA ALA A 4 0.81 1.86 -7.38
C ALA A 4 0.12 0.57 -6.93
N ILE A 5 0.90 -0.45 -6.59
CA ILE A 5 0.40 -1.65 -5.89
C ILE A 5 0.72 -1.50 -4.42
N ILE A 6 -0.30 -1.55 -3.57
CA ILE A 6 -0.15 -1.44 -2.12
C ILE A 6 -0.51 -2.77 -1.48
N LEU A 7 0.46 -3.41 -0.82
CA LEU A 7 0.25 -4.69 -0.16
C LEU A 7 -0.33 -4.47 1.24
N ALA A 8 -1.62 -4.75 1.40
CA ALA A 8 -2.41 -4.52 2.61
C ALA A 8 -3.12 -5.79 3.13
N ALA A 9 -2.72 -6.97 2.64
CA ALA A 9 -3.44 -8.22 2.92
C ALA A 9 -3.08 -8.87 4.26
N GLY A 10 -1.95 -8.51 4.88
CA GLY A 10 -1.37 -9.18 6.02
C GLY A 10 -2.14 -8.97 7.33
N ARG A 11 -2.18 -10.02 8.18
CA ARG A 11 -2.81 -10.00 9.50
C ARG A 11 -2.06 -9.21 10.57
N GLY A 12 -0.74 -9.03 10.42
CA GLY A 12 0.05 -8.27 11.37
C GLY A 12 0.24 -8.92 12.74
N SER A 13 0.29 -10.24 12.81
CA SER A 13 0.39 -11.03 14.06
C SER A 13 1.51 -10.63 15.01
N ARG A 14 2.64 -10.13 14.48
CA ARG A 14 3.78 -9.66 15.27
C ARG A 14 3.51 -8.41 16.13
N LEU A 15 2.48 -7.63 15.82
CA LEU A 15 2.08 -6.43 16.54
C LEU A 15 0.84 -6.64 17.44
N ALA A 16 0.47 -7.89 17.75
CA ALA A 16 -0.71 -8.21 18.54
C ALA A 16 -0.74 -7.47 19.91
N HIS A 17 0.42 -7.29 20.55
CA HIS A 17 0.54 -6.54 21.81
C HIS A 17 0.27 -5.03 21.69
N HIS A 18 0.49 -4.44 20.52
CA HIS A 18 0.28 -3.02 20.25
C HIS A 18 -1.02 -2.74 19.47
N ASN A 19 -1.73 -3.80 19.09
CA ASN A 19 -2.99 -3.73 18.35
C ASN A 19 -4.00 -4.73 18.94
N PRO A 20 -4.45 -4.51 20.19
CA PRO A 20 -5.33 -5.45 20.91
C PRO A 20 -6.68 -5.63 20.23
N GLU A 21 -7.13 -4.69 19.43
CA GLU A 21 -8.38 -4.78 18.68
C GLU A 21 -8.25 -5.54 17.36
N GLY A 22 -7.04 -5.97 16.99
CA GLY A 22 -6.81 -6.79 15.80
C GLY A 22 -7.11 -6.08 14.47
N HIS A 23 -7.01 -4.75 14.43
CA HIS A 23 -7.20 -3.99 13.18
C HIS A 23 -6.11 -4.29 12.15
N PRO A 24 -6.41 -4.23 10.86
CA PRO A 24 -5.37 -4.22 9.83
C PRO A 24 -4.31 -3.15 10.11
N LYS A 25 -3.04 -3.50 10.03
CA LYS A 25 -1.95 -2.56 10.35
C LYS A 25 -2.00 -1.26 9.55
N CYS A 26 -2.41 -1.33 8.29
CA CYS A 26 -2.54 -0.15 7.44
C CYS A 26 -3.61 0.85 7.93
N LEU A 27 -4.51 0.41 8.82
CA LEU A 27 -5.52 1.25 9.47
C LEU A 27 -5.07 1.80 10.84
N MET A 28 -3.85 1.51 11.28
CA MET A 28 -3.28 2.16 12.47
C MET A 28 -3.12 3.66 12.24
N GLU A 29 -3.48 4.43 13.25
CA GLU A 29 -3.44 5.90 13.19
C GLU A 29 -2.16 6.46 13.79
N PHE A 30 -1.61 7.44 13.09
CA PHE A 30 -0.49 8.27 13.56
C PHE A 30 -0.84 9.73 13.30
N GLY A 31 -0.88 10.54 14.35
CA GLY A 31 -1.27 11.95 14.24
C GLY A 31 -2.68 12.11 13.61
N GLY A 32 -3.64 11.30 14.02
CA GLY A 32 -5.04 11.38 13.59
C GLY A 32 -5.34 10.91 12.17
N ARG A 33 -4.39 10.24 11.51
CA ARG A 33 -4.58 9.68 10.16
C ARG A 33 -4.02 8.27 10.07
N THR A 34 -4.73 7.39 9.40
CA THR A 34 -4.25 6.02 9.12
C THR A 34 -3.06 6.02 8.18
N LEU A 35 -2.22 4.97 8.26
CA LEU A 35 -1.12 4.77 7.31
C LEU A 35 -1.63 4.74 5.88
N LEU A 36 -2.70 3.99 5.63
CA LEU A 36 -3.29 3.88 4.30
C LEU A 36 -3.77 5.22 3.75
N ALA A 37 -4.45 6.04 4.58
CA ALA A 37 -4.87 7.38 4.16
C ALA A 37 -3.69 8.28 3.79
N ARG A 38 -2.56 8.15 4.52
CA ARG A 38 -1.33 8.89 4.19
C ARG A 38 -0.73 8.45 2.85
N HIS A 39 -0.67 7.14 2.62
CA HIS A 39 -0.14 6.61 1.36
C HIS A 39 -0.96 7.06 0.16
N LEU A 40 -2.28 6.93 0.24
CA LEU A 40 -3.17 7.32 -0.86
C LEU A 40 -3.15 8.84 -1.12
N ASP A 41 -3.11 9.67 -0.08
CA ASP A 41 -2.98 11.12 -0.23
C ASP A 41 -1.63 11.51 -0.89
N LEU A 42 -0.52 10.90 -0.47
CA LEU A 42 0.79 11.18 -1.06
C LEU A 42 0.87 10.73 -2.54
N LEU A 43 0.37 9.54 -2.85
CA LEU A 43 0.29 9.06 -4.23
C LEU A 43 -0.49 10.03 -5.11
N TYR A 44 -1.65 10.48 -4.64
CA TYR A 44 -2.48 11.44 -5.35
C TYR A 44 -1.74 12.77 -5.59
N ARG A 45 -1.08 13.31 -4.57
CA ARG A 45 -0.29 14.55 -4.66
C ARG A 45 0.88 14.46 -5.63
N PHE A 46 1.51 13.29 -5.72
CA PHE A 46 2.62 13.04 -6.65
C PHE A 46 2.16 12.58 -8.05
N GLY A 47 0.85 12.71 -8.34
CA GLY A 47 0.31 12.50 -9.66
C GLY A 47 0.03 11.05 -10.05
N VAL A 48 0.16 10.10 -9.13
CA VAL A 48 -0.27 8.72 -9.34
C VAL A 48 -1.80 8.69 -9.40
N LYS A 49 -2.36 8.18 -10.49
CA LYS A 49 -3.81 8.21 -10.75
C LYS A 49 -4.53 6.93 -10.36
N HIS A 50 -3.81 5.81 -10.32
CA HIS A 50 -4.38 4.49 -10.05
C HIS A 50 -3.59 3.79 -8.95
N ALA A 51 -4.30 3.24 -7.98
CA ALA A 51 -3.74 2.43 -6.90
C ALA A 51 -4.50 1.11 -6.80
N ASP A 52 -3.75 0.02 -6.81
CA ASP A 52 -4.22 -1.35 -6.72
C ASP A 52 -3.92 -1.86 -5.31
N LEU A 53 -4.95 -1.95 -4.47
CA LEU A 53 -4.81 -2.45 -3.10
C LEU A 53 -5.01 -3.95 -3.06
N VAL A 54 -3.97 -4.66 -2.63
CA VAL A 54 -4.09 -6.09 -2.35
C VAL A 54 -4.55 -6.28 -0.91
N VAL A 55 -5.74 -6.82 -0.75
CA VAL A 55 -6.41 -7.01 0.53
C VAL A 55 -6.61 -8.49 0.84
N GLY A 56 -6.78 -8.83 2.10
CA GLY A 56 -7.00 -10.19 2.58
C GLY A 56 -7.62 -10.18 3.96
N PHE A 57 -6.80 -10.11 5.01
CA PHE A 57 -7.30 -10.01 6.38
C PHE A 57 -8.14 -8.73 6.56
N GLU A 58 -9.36 -8.89 7.06
CA GLU A 58 -10.29 -7.76 7.32
C GLU A 58 -10.50 -6.85 6.09
N ALA A 59 -10.56 -7.43 4.89
CA ALA A 59 -10.66 -6.71 3.63
C ALA A 59 -11.81 -5.70 3.62
N ASP A 60 -12.99 -6.06 4.16
CA ASP A 60 -14.17 -5.19 4.18
C ASP A 60 -13.92 -3.89 4.95
N ARG A 61 -13.16 -3.95 6.05
CA ARG A 61 -12.80 -2.77 6.84
C ARG A 61 -11.88 -1.82 6.07
N ILE A 62 -10.95 -2.38 5.30
CA ILE A 62 -10.05 -1.59 4.45
C ILE A 62 -10.85 -0.92 3.33
N ILE A 63 -11.72 -1.66 2.67
CA ILE A 63 -12.58 -1.15 1.59
C ILE A 63 -13.49 -0.02 2.11
N GLU A 64 -14.15 -0.24 3.24
CA GLU A 64 -14.99 0.77 3.89
C GLU A 64 -14.19 2.03 4.22
N HIS A 65 -13.01 1.88 4.84
CA HIS A 65 -12.15 3.01 5.16
C HIS A 65 -11.76 3.81 3.90
N VAL A 66 -11.34 3.14 2.83
CA VAL A 66 -10.97 3.81 1.57
C VAL A 66 -12.14 4.59 0.99
N SER A 67 -13.38 4.09 1.14
CA SER A 67 -14.58 4.79 0.65
C SER A 67 -14.83 6.12 1.34
N THR A 68 -14.33 6.31 2.56
CA THR A 68 -14.45 7.56 3.34
C THR A 68 -13.42 8.61 2.98
N LEU A 69 -12.35 8.24 2.26
CA LEU A 69 -11.25 9.13 1.94
C LEU A 69 -11.58 10.06 0.77
N GLY A 70 -11.24 11.34 0.91
CA GLY A 70 -11.45 12.37 -0.10
C GLY A 70 -10.41 12.31 -1.22
N SER A 71 -9.26 12.97 -1.02
CA SER A 71 -8.20 13.04 -2.03
C SER A 71 -7.41 11.73 -2.11
N ARG A 72 -7.63 10.97 -3.17
CA ARG A 72 -6.98 9.69 -3.42
C ARG A 72 -6.95 9.36 -4.93
N PRO A 73 -6.06 8.46 -5.38
CA PRO A 73 -6.16 7.84 -6.70
C PRO A 73 -7.46 7.07 -6.89
N ASP A 74 -7.77 6.69 -8.10
CA ASP A 74 -8.76 5.63 -8.34
C ASP A 74 -8.22 4.33 -7.76
N VAL A 75 -9.01 3.67 -6.92
CA VAL A 75 -8.58 2.47 -6.19
C VAL A 75 -9.30 1.24 -6.72
N ALA A 76 -8.52 0.24 -7.17
CA ALA A 76 -8.98 -1.12 -7.41
C ALA A 76 -8.56 -2.03 -6.25
N PHE A 77 -9.34 -3.08 -6.01
CA PHE A 77 -9.06 -4.05 -4.95
C PHE A 77 -8.80 -5.43 -5.54
N HIS A 78 -7.70 -6.06 -5.11
CA HIS A 78 -7.33 -7.43 -5.45
C HIS A 78 -7.37 -8.27 -4.19
N PHE A 79 -8.18 -9.31 -4.16
CA PHE A 79 -8.33 -10.14 -2.97
C PHE A 79 -7.36 -11.31 -2.98
N ASN A 80 -6.54 -11.43 -1.94
CA ASN A 80 -5.68 -12.59 -1.71
C ASN A 80 -6.25 -13.45 -0.58
N PRO A 81 -6.94 -14.58 -0.88
CA PRO A 81 -7.46 -15.47 0.14
C PRO A 81 -6.38 -16.24 0.91
N ARG A 82 -5.16 -16.26 0.38
CA ARG A 82 -3.99 -16.96 0.95
C ARG A 82 -2.99 -16.00 1.59
N TYR A 83 -3.46 -14.88 2.15
CA TYR A 83 -2.62 -13.83 2.71
C TYR A 83 -1.69 -14.31 3.85
N GLU A 84 -2.00 -15.42 4.51
CA GLU A 84 -1.16 -15.99 5.56
C GLU A 84 0.12 -16.67 5.03
N LEU A 85 0.18 -16.97 3.73
CA LEU A 85 1.28 -17.69 3.10
C LEU A 85 2.42 -16.77 2.58
N GLY A 86 2.34 -15.47 2.83
CA GLY A 86 3.42 -14.53 2.53
C GLY A 86 3.08 -13.47 1.48
N SER A 87 3.93 -12.43 1.42
CA SER A 87 3.72 -11.24 0.60
C SER A 87 3.82 -11.50 -0.91
N VAL A 88 4.56 -12.53 -1.33
CA VAL A 88 4.68 -12.90 -2.76
C VAL A 88 3.32 -13.26 -3.35
N LEU A 89 2.48 -13.99 -2.60
CA LEU A 89 1.12 -14.32 -3.05
C LEU A 89 0.21 -13.09 -3.10
N SER A 90 0.46 -12.11 -2.25
CA SER A 90 -0.24 -10.82 -2.33
C SER A 90 0.16 -10.06 -3.59
N LEU A 91 1.44 -10.05 -3.94
CA LEU A 91 1.90 -9.44 -5.18
C LEU A 91 1.32 -10.16 -6.41
N TRP A 92 1.26 -11.49 -6.36
CA TRP A 92 0.65 -12.30 -7.42
C TRP A 92 -0.84 -11.98 -7.65
N ALA A 93 -1.58 -11.63 -6.60
CA ALA A 93 -2.99 -11.25 -6.74
C ALA A 93 -3.21 -10.01 -7.64
N ALA A 94 -2.16 -9.22 -7.88
CA ALA A 94 -2.16 -8.07 -8.79
C ALA A 94 -1.29 -8.32 -10.05
N GLU A 95 -1.17 -9.58 -10.50
CA GLU A 95 -0.33 -9.99 -11.64
C GLU A 95 -0.68 -9.23 -12.93
N ASP A 96 -1.96 -9.01 -13.18
CA ASP A 96 -2.45 -8.27 -14.34
C ASP A 96 -1.89 -6.84 -14.41
N VAL A 97 -1.76 -6.18 -13.24
CA VAL A 97 -1.15 -4.84 -13.15
C VAL A 97 0.34 -4.91 -13.43
N LEU A 98 1.04 -5.91 -12.87
CA LEU A 98 2.48 -6.12 -13.10
C LEU A 98 2.79 -6.40 -14.58
N LEU A 99 1.91 -7.11 -15.27
CA LEU A 99 2.07 -7.47 -16.68
C LEU A 99 1.50 -6.41 -17.65
N SER A 100 0.97 -5.30 -17.15
CA SER A 100 0.36 -4.25 -17.96
C SER A 100 1.33 -3.52 -18.90
N GLY A 101 2.65 -3.64 -18.65
CA GLY A 101 3.68 -2.88 -19.35
C GLY A 101 3.81 -1.41 -18.89
N SER A 102 3.04 -0.98 -17.90
CA SER A 102 3.16 0.33 -17.29
C SER A 102 4.18 0.33 -16.16
N PRO A 103 4.82 1.47 -15.83
CA PRO A 103 5.60 1.59 -14.61
C PRO A 103 4.75 1.30 -13.37
N VAL A 104 5.25 0.44 -12.48
CA VAL A 104 4.54 0.03 -11.27
C VAL A 104 5.40 0.33 -10.05
N LEU A 105 4.82 1.06 -9.09
CA LEU A 105 5.38 1.26 -7.76
C LEU A 105 4.79 0.23 -6.81
N VAL A 106 5.61 -0.64 -6.24
CA VAL A 106 5.18 -1.61 -5.22
C VAL A 106 5.56 -1.11 -3.84
N MET A 107 4.59 -1.11 -2.91
CA MET A 107 4.81 -0.62 -1.56
C MET A 107 4.01 -1.40 -0.52
N ASP A 108 4.56 -1.50 0.69
CA ASP A 108 3.86 -2.06 1.84
C ASP A 108 2.95 -1.00 2.49
N ALA A 109 1.76 -1.42 2.90
CA ALA A 109 0.76 -0.53 3.50
C ALA A 109 1.05 -0.15 4.95
N ASP A 110 1.94 -0.87 5.62
CA ASP A 110 2.20 -0.78 7.07
C ASP A 110 3.51 -0.04 7.42
N VAL A 111 4.07 0.72 6.50
CA VAL A 111 5.30 1.50 6.70
C VAL A 111 5.00 2.99 6.80
N LEU A 112 5.54 3.64 7.83
CA LEU A 112 5.54 5.10 7.94
C LEU A 112 6.88 5.65 7.47
N TYR A 113 6.87 6.46 6.43
CA TYR A 113 8.08 7.05 5.86
C TYR A 113 7.88 8.54 5.51
N HIS A 114 9.00 9.23 5.36
CA HIS A 114 8.97 10.63 4.95
C HIS A 114 8.50 10.76 3.48
N PRO A 115 7.68 11.76 3.15
CA PRO A 115 7.16 11.95 1.79
C PRO A 115 8.21 11.99 0.68
N SER A 116 9.41 12.48 0.97
CA SER A 116 10.51 12.54 -0.01
C SER A 116 10.94 11.17 -0.55
N ILE A 117 10.72 10.10 0.21
CA ILE A 117 11.02 8.73 -0.22
C ILE A 117 10.12 8.35 -1.40
N LEU A 118 8.83 8.55 -1.24
CA LEU A 118 7.87 8.27 -2.30
C LEU A 118 8.08 9.17 -3.52
N HIS A 119 8.36 10.47 -3.28
CA HIS A 119 8.65 11.41 -4.36
C HIS A 119 9.82 10.94 -5.23
N ARG A 120 10.91 10.51 -4.62
CA ARG A 120 12.10 10.01 -5.35
C ARG A 120 11.80 8.78 -6.20
N LEU A 121 10.94 7.87 -5.69
CA LEU A 121 10.58 6.66 -6.43
C LEU A 121 9.61 6.94 -7.57
N VAL A 122 8.70 7.89 -7.42
CA VAL A 122 7.74 8.27 -8.48
C VAL A 122 8.41 9.06 -9.59
N ASP A 123 9.43 9.86 -9.24
CA ASP A 123 10.12 10.79 -10.15
C ASP A 123 11.42 10.21 -10.76
N THR A 124 11.69 8.92 -10.57
CA THR A 124 12.91 8.30 -11.10
C THR A 124 12.72 7.79 -12.52
N ASP A 125 13.76 7.95 -13.34
CA ASP A 125 13.88 7.35 -14.67
C ASP A 125 14.60 5.98 -14.64
N ILE A 126 14.96 5.50 -13.43
CA ILE A 126 15.69 4.23 -13.27
C ILE A 126 14.71 3.07 -13.34
N GLU A 127 14.93 2.17 -14.29
CA GLU A 127 14.17 0.92 -14.38
C GLU A 127 14.56 -0.05 -13.24
N ASN A 128 13.55 -0.71 -12.65
CA ASN A 128 13.74 -1.76 -11.63
C ASN A 128 14.63 -1.33 -10.47
N CYS A 129 14.25 -0.28 -9.77
CA CYS A 129 14.96 0.27 -8.63
C CYS A 129 14.20 0.11 -7.32
N TYR A 130 14.93 0.23 -6.22
CA TYR A 130 14.38 0.43 -4.87
C TYR A 130 15.21 1.48 -4.13
N LEU A 131 14.60 2.13 -3.17
CA LEU A 131 15.29 3.12 -2.35
C LEU A 131 15.90 2.42 -1.13
N LEU A 132 17.21 2.62 -0.93
CA LEU A 132 17.96 2.10 0.20
C LEU A 132 18.39 3.26 1.11
N ASP A 133 18.03 3.19 2.39
CA ASP A 133 18.63 4.01 3.43
C ASP A 133 19.93 3.33 3.91
N ARG A 134 21.00 4.10 3.99
CA ARG A 134 22.33 3.61 4.44
C ARG A 134 22.74 4.18 5.80
N ASP A 135 21.99 5.15 6.30
CA ASP A 135 22.29 5.89 7.54
C ASP A 135 21.27 5.47 8.63
N PHE A 136 21.37 4.23 9.12
CA PHE A 136 20.52 3.70 10.20
C PHE A 136 21.35 3.21 11.39
#